data_21219a74cb47eb46bd813a90cab1d861
#
_entry.id   21219a74cb47eb46bd813a90cab1d861
#
_cell.length_a   1.000
_cell.length_b   1.000
_cell.length_c   1.000
_cell.angle_alpha   90.00
_cell.angle_beta   90.00
_cell.angle_gamma   90.00
#
_symmetry.space_group_name_H-M   'P 1'
#
loop_
_entity.id
_entity.type
_entity.pdbx_description
1 polymer ?
#
loop_
_entity_poly.entity_id
_entity_poly.type
_entity_poly.pdbx_seq_one_letter_code
_entity_poly.pdbx_strand_id
1 'polypeptide(L)'
;MTLQVMRRVGAMAILVMGAVHLQQYLGDYQFIPTIGPLFGLNAIGSAVIALGLMLPLERWLRERRGEVAVGLLALGGVAVALGALVSLYIAETGTLFGFSEGTLDTVMWVAIVSEAVAVVLLAPVAVANLVGVGAAPGAARS
;
A
#
# COMPACT_ATOMS: atom_id res chain seq x y z
N MET A 1 -19.32 -4.37 -3.79
CA MET A 1 -18.07 -5.18 -3.79
C MET A 1 -17.81 -5.64 -2.37
N THR A 2 -17.51 -6.94 -2.15
CA THR A 2 -17.26 -7.47 -0.79
C THR A 2 -15.87 -7.03 -0.28
N LEU A 3 -15.68 -6.96 1.05
CA LEU A 3 -14.38 -6.63 1.65
C LEU A 3 -13.27 -7.59 1.20
N GLN A 4 -13.58 -8.87 0.97
CA GLN A 4 -12.60 -9.83 0.46
C GLN A 4 -12.15 -9.50 -0.97
N VAL A 5 -13.07 -9.07 -1.83
CA VAL A 5 -12.72 -8.64 -3.20
C VAL A 5 -11.89 -7.37 -3.16
N MET A 6 -12.28 -6.38 -2.33
CA MET A 6 -11.50 -5.15 -2.13
C MET A 6 -10.09 -5.45 -1.65
N ARG A 7 -9.94 -6.34 -0.66
CA ARG A 7 -8.64 -6.78 -0.13
C ARG A 7 -7.77 -7.40 -1.22
N ARG A 8 -8.31 -8.33 -2.02
CA ARG A 8 -7.55 -9.02 -3.08
C ARG A 8 -7.16 -8.08 -4.21
N VAL A 9 -8.09 -7.27 -4.69
CA VAL A 9 -7.81 -6.31 -5.77
C VAL A 9 -6.86 -5.22 -5.28
N GLY A 10 -7.04 -4.73 -4.06
CA GLY A 10 -6.11 -3.79 -3.42
C GLY A 10 -4.70 -4.38 -3.24
N ALA A 11 -4.59 -5.67 -2.85
CA ALA A 11 -3.30 -6.36 -2.79
C ALA A 11 -2.62 -6.48 -4.16
N MET A 12 -3.39 -6.76 -5.22
CA MET A 12 -2.86 -6.77 -6.59
C MET A 12 -2.38 -5.38 -7.01
N ALA A 13 -3.13 -4.33 -6.67
CA ALA A 13 -2.74 -2.94 -6.97
C ALA A 13 -1.42 -2.57 -6.26
N ILE A 14 -1.25 -2.94 -4.97
CA ILE A 14 0.02 -2.79 -4.24
C ILE A 14 1.15 -3.57 -4.89
N LEU A 15 0.89 -4.79 -5.39
CA LEU A 15 1.91 -5.58 -6.08
C LEU A 15 2.35 -4.93 -7.39
N VAL A 16 1.41 -4.40 -8.18
CA VAL A 16 1.71 -3.67 -9.42
C VAL A 16 2.55 -2.41 -9.11
N MET A 17 2.13 -1.61 -8.11
CA MET A 17 2.89 -0.46 -7.62
C MET A 17 4.33 -0.86 -7.25
N GLY A 18 4.50 -1.91 -6.44
CA GLY A 18 5.81 -2.41 -6.04
C GLY A 18 6.67 -2.86 -7.22
N ALA A 19 6.06 -3.50 -8.23
CA ALA A 19 6.76 -3.92 -9.44
C ALA A 19 7.25 -2.72 -10.26
N VAL A 20 6.45 -1.66 -10.37
CA VAL A 20 6.86 -0.40 -11.02
C VAL A 20 8.03 0.24 -10.25
N HIS A 21 7.93 0.34 -8.92
CA HIS A 21 9.02 0.90 -8.11
C HIS A 21 10.31 0.06 -8.20
N LEU A 22 10.18 -1.27 -8.28
CA LEU A 22 11.34 -2.15 -8.51
C LEU A 22 11.97 -1.92 -9.88
N GLN A 23 11.15 -1.81 -10.93
CA GLN A 23 11.63 -1.54 -12.28
C GLN A 23 12.38 -0.20 -12.33
N GLN A 24 11.83 0.85 -11.76
CA GLN A 24 12.47 2.17 -11.68
C GLN A 24 13.76 2.11 -10.86
N TYR A 25 13.75 1.40 -9.72
CA TYR A 25 14.95 1.19 -8.89
C TYR A 25 16.07 0.51 -9.68
N LEU A 26 15.77 -0.59 -10.38
CA LEU A 26 16.76 -1.34 -11.17
C LEU A 26 17.25 -0.58 -12.42
N GLY A 27 16.52 0.44 -12.84
CA GLY A 27 16.94 1.39 -13.86
C GLY A 27 17.88 2.46 -13.29
N ASP A 28 17.55 3.72 -13.52
CA ASP A 28 18.43 4.85 -13.18
C ASP A 28 18.29 5.34 -11.73
N TYR A 29 17.16 5.05 -11.06
CA TYR A 29 16.86 5.63 -9.74
C TYR A 29 17.74 5.10 -8.61
N GLN A 30 18.28 3.90 -8.72
CA GLN A 30 19.18 3.32 -7.70
C GLN A 30 20.41 4.18 -7.40
N PHE A 31 20.84 4.99 -8.38
CA PHE A 31 22.01 5.87 -8.25
C PHE A 31 21.67 7.24 -7.66
N ILE A 32 20.40 7.56 -7.46
CA ILE A 32 19.96 8.85 -6.90
C ILE A 32 19.96 8.72 -5.37
N PRO A 33 20.80 9.51 -4.66
CA PRO A 33 20.84 9.49 -3.20
C PRO A 33 19.44 9.73 -2.61
N THR A 34 19.08 8.99 -1.57
CA THR A 34 17.78 9.01 -0.88
C THR A 34 16.62 8.45 -1.73
N ILE A 35 16.47 8.86 -2.97
CA ILE A 35 15.40 8.40 -3.86
C ILE A 35 15.52 6.89 -4.15
N GLY A 36 16.71 6.42 -4.55
CA GLY A 36 16.95 5.01 -4.84
C GLY A 36 16.56 4.10 -3.66
N PRO A 37 17.10 4.30 -2.44
CA PRO A 37 16.67 3.56 -1.27
C PRO A 37 15.16 3.59 -1.01
N LEU A 38 14.48 4.72 -1.23
CA LEU A 38 13.03 4.83 -1.06
C LEU A 38 12.26 3.96 -2.07
N PHE A 39 12.71 3.91 -3.33
CA PHE A 39 12.12 3.04 -4.36
C PHE A 39 12.31 1.56 -4.01
N GLY A 40 13.50 1.17 -3.57
CA GLY A 40 13.78 -0.19 -3.11
C GLY A 40 12.93 -0.59 -1.90
N LEU A 41 12.80 0.29 -0.91
CA LEU A 41 11.96 0.06 0.27
C LEU A 41 10.47 -0.02 -0.10
N ASN A 42 9.99 0.83 -1.03
CA ASN A 42 8.63 0.76 -1.53
C ASN A 42 8.38 -0.60 -2.19
N ALA A 43 9.27 -1.06 -3.07
CA ALA A 43 9.14 -2.35 -3.76
C ALA A 43 9.07 -3.52 -2.77
N ILE A 44 9.98 -3.58 -1.79
CA ILE A 44 10.01 -4.64 -0.76
C ILE A 44 8.77 -4.57 0.13
N GLY A 45 8.43 -3.38 0.63
CA GLY A 45 7.27 -3.16 1.47
C GLY A 45 5.97 -3.55 0.78
N SER A 46 5.82 -3.17 -0.49
CA SER A 46 4.68 -3.54 -1.32
C SER A 46 4.56 -5.05 -1.50
N ALA A 47 5.67 -5.75 -1.76
CA ALA A 47 5.66 -7.21 -1.88
C ALA A 47 5.22 -7.89 -0.57
N VAL A 48 5.77 -7.45 0.57
CA VAL A 48 5.42 -8.00 1.90
C VAL A 48 3.95 -7.75 2.22
N ILE A 49 3.45 -6.53 2.00
CA ILE A 49 2.06 -6.15 2.25
C ILE A 49 1.12 -6.94 1.34
N ALA A 50 1.39 -6.99 0.04
CA ALA A 50 0.55 -7.69 -0.92
C ALA A 50 0.47 -9.19 -0.61
N LEU A 51 1.60 -9.85 -0.36
CA LEU A 51 1.65 -11.25 0.03
C LEU A 51 0.88 -11.47 1.34
N GLY A 52 1.11 -10.65 2.36
CA GLY A 52 0.40 -10.75 3.62
C GLY A 52 -1.12 -10.60 3.47
N LEU A 53 -1.58 -9.68 2.63
CA LEU A 53 -3.01 -9.51 2.32
C LEU A 53 -3.61 -10.68 1.53
N MET A 54 -2.81 -11.45 0.79
CA MET A 54 -3.27 -12.63 0.06
C MET A 54 -3.37 -13.88 0.93
N LEU A 55 -2.66 -13.92 2.06
CA LEU A 55 -2.66 -15.05 2.96
C LEU A 55 -3.94 -15.13 3.81
N PRO A 56 -4.42 -16.33 4.16
CA PRO A 56 -5.60 -16.51 5.02
C PRO A 56 -5.23 -16.33 6.50
N LEU A 57 -4.79 -15.12 6.87
CA LEU A 57 -4.26 -14.81 8.21
C LEU A 57 -5.28 -15.07 9.31
N GLU A 58 -6.58 -14.89 9.02
CA GLU A 58 -7.67 -15.14 9.97
C GLU A 58 -7.76 -16.63 10.37
N ARG A 59 -7.33 -17.54 9.48
CA ARG A 59 -7.28 -18.98 9.76
C ARG A 59 -6.03 -19.39 10.52
N TRP A 60 -4.90 -18.69 10.30
CA TRP A 60 -3.61 -19.04 10.90
C TRP A 60 -3.40 -18.40 12.27
N LEU A 61 -3.92 -17.19 12.43
CA LEU A 61 -3.77 -16.42 13.66
C LEU A 61 -5.14 -16.34 14.31
N ARG A 62 -5.63 -17.12 15.12
CA ARG A 62 -6.94 -16.95 15.78
C ARG A 62 -7.71 -15.72 15.26
N GLU A 63 -8.94 -15.89 14.83
CA GLU A 63 -9.79 -14.96 14.05
C GLU A 63 -9.53 -13.47 14.33
N ARG A 64 -9.61 -13.03 15.57
CA ARG A 64 -9.36 -11.64 15.97
C ARG A 64 -7.95 -11.13 15.66
N ARG A 65 -6.91 -11.94 15.89
CA ARG A 65 -5.53 -11.53 15.58
C ARG A 65 -5.29 -11.46 14.08
N GLY A 66 -5.95 -12.34 13.33
CA GLY A 66 -5.90 -12.33 11.88
C GLY A 66 -6.57 -11.09 11.29
N GLU A 67 -7.72 -10.67 11.82
CA GLU A 67 -8.39 -9.43 11.43
C GLU A 67 -7.50 -8.20 11.68
N VAL A 68 -6.93 -8.10 12.89
CA VAL A 68 -5.98 -7.01 13.19
C VAL A 68 -4.79 -7.01 12.24
N ALA A 69 -4.21 -8.17 11.97
CA ALA A 69 -3.07 -8.28 11.05
C ALA A 69 -3.45 -7.82 9.63
N VAL A 70 -4.62 -8.23 9.13
CA VAL A 70 -5.15 -7.76 7.83
C VAL A 70 -5.39 -6.26 7.84
N GLY A 71 -5.97 -5.73 8.91
CA GLY A 71 -6.21 -4.30 9.07
C GLY A 71 -4.93 -3.48 9.07
N LEU A 72 -3.90 -3.93 9.78
CA LEU A 72 -2.58 -3.27 9.82
C LEU A 72 -1.87 -3.35 8.48
N LEU A 73 -1.93 -4.49 7.78
CA LEU A 73 -1.35 -4.62 6.43
C LEU A 73 -2.08 -3.71 5.43
N ALA A 74 -3.41 -3.64 5.49
CA ALA A 74 -4.18 -2.75 4.64
C ALA A 74 -3.86 -1.27 4.93
N LEU A 75 -3.74 -0.89 6.20
CA LEU A 75 -3.31 0.46 6.59
C LEU A 75 -1.90 0.77 6.11
N GLY A 76 -0.97 -0.18 6.24
CA GLY A 76 0.40 -0.07 5.69
C GLY A 76 0.38 0.13 4.18
N GLY A 77 -0.45 -0.61 3.45
CA GLY A 77 -0.63 -0.45 2.01
C GLY A 77 -1.14 0.94 1.62
N VAL A 78 -2.14 1.45 2.36
CA VAL A 78 -2.63 2.83 2.18
C VAL A 78 -1.52 3.85 2.44
N ALA A 79 -0.75 3.69 3.51
CA ALA A 79 0.32 4.62 3.86
C ALA A 79 1.44 4.65 2.81
N VAL A 80 1.86 3.49 2.31
CA VAL A 80 2.90 3.39 1.27
C VAL A 80 2.41 4.00 -0.04
N ALA A 81 1.17 3.71 -0.46
CA ALA A 81 0.60 4.25 -1.69
C ALA A 81 0.39 5.77 -1.61
N LEU A 82 -0.15 6.30 -0.50
CA LEU A 82 -0.27 7.75 -0.31
C LEU A 82 1.09 8.43 -0.23
N GLY A 83 2.05 7.81 0.45
CA GLY A 83 3.42 8.32 0.53
C GLY A 83 4.05 8.46 -0.86
N ALA A 84 3.88 7.47 -1.74
CA ALA A 84 4.37 7.51 -3.11
C ALA A 84 3.69 8.60 -3.94
N LEU A 85 2.34 8.71 -3.89
CA LEU A 85 1.59 9.76 -4.59
C LEU A 85 2.01 11.17 -4.15
N VAL A 86 2.16 11.40 -2.84
CA VAL A 86 2.60 12.69 -2.29
C VAL A 86 4.04 12.99 -2.71
N SER A 87 4.93 11.98 -2.67
CA SER A 87 6.31 12.13 -3.09
C SER A 87 6.44 12.50 -4.55
N LEU A 88 5.66 11.85 -5.41
CA LEU A 88 5.61 12.17 -6.85
C LEU A 88 5.10 13.59 -7.06
N TYR A 89 4.01 13.98 -6.39
CA TYR A 89 3.48 15.34 -6.49
C TYR A 89 4.51 16.41 -6.11
N ILE A 90 5.28 16.17 -5.04
CA ILE A 90 6.35 17.09 -4.62
C ILE A 90 7.48 17.13 -5.66
N ALA A 91 7.87 15.99 -6.23
CA ALA A 91 8.93 15.91 -7.25
C ALA A 91 8.52 16.56 -8.58
N GLU A 92 7.23 16.52 -8.94
CA GLU A 92 6.66 17.17 -10.14
C GLU A 92 6.53 18.68 -9.99
N THR A 93 6.12 19.16 -8.80
CA THR A 93 5.85 20.58 -8.57
C THR A 93 7.05 21.35 -7.99
N GLY A 94 8.10 20.65 -7.61
CA GLY A 94 9.28 21.24 -7.00
C GLY A 94 10.46 20.28 -6.96
N THR A 95 11.00 20.03 -5.77
CA THR A 95 12.11 19.08 -5.57
C THR A 95 11.86 18.23 -4.34
N LEU A 96 12.07 16.93 -4.44
CA LEU A 96 12.07 15.98 -3.32
C LEU A 96 13.53 15.54 -3.06
N PHE A 97 14.11 15.94 -1.95
CA PHE A 97 15.52 15.69 -1.62
C PHE A 97 16.51 16.13 -2.73
N GLY A 98 16.19 17.24 -3.42
CA GLY A 98 16.99 17.74 -4.55
C GLY A 98 16.72 17.04 -5.89
N PHE A 99 15.81 16.07 -5.92
CA PHE A 99 15.34 15.41 -7.13
C PHE A 99 14.04 16.05 -7.62
N SER A 100 13.93 16.28 -8.93
CA SER A 100 12.69 16.69 -9.60
C SER A 100 12.40 15.71 -10.72
N GLU A 101 11.13 15.36 -10.85
CA GLU A 101 10.67 14.54 -11.97
C GLU A 101 10.57 15.41 -13.23
N GLY A 102 10.83 14.84 -14.39
CA GLY A 102 10.80 15.59 -15.65
C GLY A 102 9.46 15.53 -16.34
N THR A 103 9.08 14.37 -16.84
CA THR A 103 7.81 14.17 -17.55
C THR A 103 7.19 12.84 -17.15
N LEU A 104 5.90 12.85 -16.90
CA LEU A 104 5.14 11.63 -16.60
C LEU A 104 5.09 10.71 -17.83
N ASP A 105 5.75 9.59 -17.75
CA ASP A 105 5.70 8.55 -18.76
C ASP A 105 4.57 7.54 -18.50
N THR A 106 4.43 6.54 -19.37
CA THR A 106 3.40 5.50 -19.22
C THR A 106 3.61 4.68 -17.94
N VAL A 107 4.83 4.44 -17.54
CA VAL A 107 5.16 3.64 -16.34
C VAL A 107 4.73 4.37 -15.08
N MET A 108 4.96 5.67 -15.02
CA MET A 108 4.50 6.53 -13.93
C MET A 108 2.97 6.59 -13.84
N TRP A 109 2.26 6.64 -14.96
CA TRP A 109 0.79 6.56 -14.95
C TRP A 109 0.29 5.22 -14.41
N VAL A 110 0.98 4.12 -14.71
CA VAL A 110 0.65 2.81 -14.10
C VAL A 110 0.85 2.85 -12.58
N ALA A 111 1.92 3.48 -12.10
CA ALA A 111 2.13 3.68 -10.66
C ALA A 111 0.99 4.48 -10.05
N ILE A 112 0.71 5.68 -10.55
CA ILE A 112 -0.35 6.58 -10.04
C ILE A 112 -1.70 5.86 -9.96
N VAL A 113 -2.10 5.16 -11.02
CA VAL A 113 -3.38 4.45 -11.06
C VAL A 113 -3.40 3.31 -10.04
N SER A 114 -2.33 2.51 -9.96
CA SER A 114 -2.25 1.41 -8.99
C SER A 114 -2.24 1.91 -7.54
N GLU A 115 -1.56 3.00 -7.25
CA GLU A 115 -1.55 3.66 -5.94
C GLU A 115 -2.93 4.17 -5.56
N ALA A 116 -3.60 4.89 -6.46
CA ALA A 116 -4.95 5.39 -6.21
C ALA A 116 -5.96 4.24 -5.98
N VAL A 117 -5.89 3.19 -6.79
CA VAL A 117 -6.72 1.99 -6.63
C VAL A 117 -6.45 1.31 -5.28
N ALA A 118 -5.16 1.19 -4.90
CA ALA A 118 -4.79 0.61 -3.61
C ALA A 118 -5.38 1.39 -2.44
N VAL A 119 -5.26 2.72 -2.44
CA VAL A 119 -5.83 3.60 -1.40
C VAL A 119 -7.34 3.41 -1.30
N VAL A 120 -8.06 3.51 -2.42
CA VAL A 120 -9.53 3.42 -2.46
C VAL A 120 -10.03 2.06 -1.97
N LEU A 121 -9.32 0.98 -2.30
CA LEU A 121 -9.75 -0.37 -1.95
C LEU A 121 -9.27 -0.82 -0.57
N LEU A 122 -8.08 -0.43 -0.13
CA LEU A 122 -7.54 -0.89 1.15
C LEU A 122 -7.98 -0.03 2.33
N ALA A 123 -8.33 1.24 2.15
CA ALA A 123 -8.82 2.07 3.25
C ALA A 123 -10.08 1.51 3.93
N PRO A 124 -11.15 1.10 3.20
CA PRO A 124 -12.28 0.44 3.82
C PRO A 124 -11.93 -0.90 4.48
N VAL A 125 -10.99 -1.66 3.92
CA VAL A 125 -10.52 -2.92 4.51
C VAL A 125 -9.82 -2.65 5.84
N ALA A 126 -8.94 -1.64 5.91
CA ALA A 126 -8.26 -1.24 7.14
C ALA A 126 -9.28 -0.83 8.21
N VAL A 127 -10.21 0.07 7.87
CA VAL A 127 -11.25 0.55 8.80
C VAL A 127 -12.09 -0.61 9.32
N ALA A 128 -12.63 -1.45 8.45
CA ALA A 128 -13.50 -2.56 8.85
C ALA A 128 -12.81 -3.54 9.82
N ASN A 129 -11.53 -3.85 9.56
CA ASN A 129 -10.78 -4.81 10.39
C ASN A 129 -10.23 -4.20 11.69
N LEU A 130 -9.94 -2.89 11.73
CA LEU A 130 -9.39 -2.25 12.94
C LEU A 130 -10.49 -1.71 13.86
N VAL A 131 -11.55 -1.10 13.31
CA VAL A 131 -12.65 -0.52 14.10
C VAL A 131 -13.59 -1.63 14.62
N GLY A 132 -13.86 -2.68 13.84
CA GLY A 132 -14.64 -3.83 14.27
C GLY A 132 -14.08 -4.54 15.51
N VAL A 133 -12.78 -4.45 15.73
CA VAL A 133 -12.09 -4.96 16.92
C VAL A 133 -12.41 -4.15 18.19
N GLY A 134 -12.74 -2.85 18.03
CA GLY A 134 -13.09 -1.96 19.16
C GLY A 134 -14.51 -2.15 19.71
N ALA A 135 -15.41 -2.73 18.93
CA ALA A 135 -16.78 -3.06 19.37
C ALA A 135 -16.80 -4.40 20.12
N ALA A 136 -16.32 -4.40 21.36
CA ALA A 136 -16.42 -5.60 22.21
C ALA A 136 -17.89 -5.95 22.46
N PRO A 137 -18.29 -7.27 22.42
CA PRO A 137 -19.64 -7.71 22.77
C PRO A 137 -19.83 -7.65 24.29
N GLY A 138 -20.05 -6.46 24.82
CA GLY A 138 -20.19 -6.21 26.26
C GLY A 138 -21.37 -5.34 26.67
N ALA A 139 -22.10 -4.74 25.72
CA ALA A 139 -23.14 -3.75 26.03
C ALA A 139 -24.60 -4.25 25.86
N ALA A 140 -24.82 -5.56 25.74
CA ALA A 140 -26.16 -6.10 25.57
C ALA A 140 -26.47 -7.19 26.61
N ARG A 141 -26.19 -6.95 27.91
CA ARG A 141 -26.74 -7.71 29.02
C ARG A 141 -26.92 -6.77 30.22
N SER A 142 -28.01 -6.05 30.25
CA SER A 142 -28.69 -5.53 31.43
C SER A 142 -30.18 -5.52 31.19
#